data_3a5c163e3d4140dffaca6beb4a232904
#
_entry.id   3a5c163e3d4140dffaca6beb4a232904
#
_cell.length_a   1.000
_cell.length_b   1.000
_cell.length_c   1.000
_cell.angle_alpha   90.00
_cell.angle_beta   90.00
_cell.angle_gamma   90.00
#
_symmetry.space_group_name_H-M   'P 1'
#
loop_
_entity.id
_entity.type
_entity.pdbx_description
1 polymer ?
#
loop_
_entity_poly.entity_id
_entity_poly.type
_entity_poly.pdbx_seq_one_letter_code
_entity_poly.pdbx_strand_id
1 'polypeptide(L)'
;MKNIIQLVSLGLLVSCGQPYAKIEVSDEKSMIIEKVFLEVTSEKTAYLEEVFSDNMKMVDAKKNEFNKTEFITGIKDMYDLFDEISFDQVDGDADGSEIETNYYSNGKIWSSIWNNFSATGKYTGQKVSFPFHISYQWKESKIIEEFQFFDTTAFENEANARASQKNTNEKVGFILELAINKGYTIDEVKLFLNGLTSFIRANEKEAYDYGYYLSSDQKKVTLIEKYMNSEAAILHANNFESGPNMKPFLDTFTIESFILFGNSTVALQERIKAYKVSSRNLIGG
;
A
#
# COMPACT_ATOMS: atom_id res chain seq x y z
N MET A 1 51.37 -26.35 -79.02
CA MET A 1 50.53 -25.24 -78.62
C MET A 1 49.62 -25.70 -77.54
N LYS A 2 49.87 -25.28 -76.29
CA LYS A 2 49.12 -25.65 -75.11
C LYS A 2 48.19 -24.51 -74.74
N ASN A 3 46.95 -24.66 -74.86
CA ASN A 3 45.91 -23.70 -74.39
C ASN A 3 45.77 -23.81 -72.89
N ILE A 4 46.10 -22.77 -72.16
CA ILE A 4 45.86 -22.65 -70.71
C ILE A 4 44.49 -21.97 -70.60
N ILE A 5 43.49 -22.69 -70.12
CA ILE A 5 42.20 -22.16 -69.74
C ILE A 5 42.36 -21.66 -68.27
N GLN A 6 42.39 -20.32 -68.08
CA GLN A 6 42.30 -19.72 -66.75
C GLN A 6 40.85 -19.73 -66.28
N LEU A 7 40.59 -20.56 -65.28
CA LEU A 7 39.30 -20.55 -64.54
C LEU A 7 39.37 -19.34 -63.55
N VAL A 8 38.60 -18.30 -63.84
CA VAL A 8 38.36 -17.22 -62.89
C VAL A 8 37.26 -17.67 -61.92
N SER A 9 37.65 -18.13 -60.73
CA SER A 9 36.71 -18.38 -59.68
C SER A 9 36.23 -17.04 -59.05
N LEU A 10 35.01 -16.64 -59.40
CA LEU A 10 34.31 -15.52 -58.76
C LEU A 10 33.89 -15.96 -57.35
N GLY A 11 34.70 -15.64 -56.34
CA GLY A 11 34.33 -15.87 -54.94
C GLY A 11 33.23 -14.90 -54.51
N LEU A 12 31.99 -15.41 -54.40
CA LEU A 12 30.92 -14.73 -53.70
C LEU A 12 31.30 -14.61 -52.22
N LEU A 13 31.83 -13.46 -51.81
CA LEU A 13 31.92 -13.08 -50.40
C LEU A 13 30.50 -12.83 -49.88
N VAL A 14 29.87 -13.88 -49.36
CA VAL A 14 28.69 -13.71 -48.51
C VAL A 14 29.21 -13.09 -47.21
N SER A 15 29.17 -11.79 -47.11
CA SER A 15 29.31 -11.08 -45.85
C SER A 15 28.10 -11.42 -45.02
N CYS A 16 28.20 -12.43 -44.16
CA CYS A 16 27.27 -12.60 -43.04
C CYS A 16 27.46 -11.36 -42.14
N GLY A 17 26.65 -10.34 -42.35
CA GLY A 17 26.62 -9.19 -41.46
C GLY A 17 26.46 -9.67 -40.04
N GLN A 18 27.46 -9.39 -39.18
CA GLN A 18 27.32 -9.67 -37.75
C GLN A 18 26.09 -8.89 -37.22
N PRO A 19 25.27 -9.49 -36.34
CA PRO A 19 24.19 -8.75 -35.70
C PRO A 19 24.81 -7.56 -34.95
N TYR A 20 24.24 -6.38 -35.16
CA TYR A 20 24.74 -5.15 -34.54
C TYR A 20 23.55 -4.38 -33.95
N ALA A 21 23.83 -3.50 -33.00
CA ALA A 21 22.91 -2.48 -32.53
C ALA A 21 23.55 -1.10 -32.78
N LYS A 22 22.75 -0.14 -33.26
CA LYS A 22 23.11 1.27 -33.25
C LYS A 22 22.59 1.87 -31.95
N ILE A 23 23.45 2.52 -31.18
CA ILE A 23 23.08 3.16 -29.91
C ILE A 23 22.94 4.67 -30.15
N GLU A 24 21.82 5.24 -29.67
CA GLU A 24 21.54 6.68 -29.68
C GLU A 24 21.21 7.14 -28.27
N VAL A 25 21.74 8.29 -27.86
CA VAL A 25 21.55 8.83 -26.48
C VAL A 25 20.73 10.15 -26.46
N SER A 26 20.33 10.67 -27.60
CA SER A 26 19.56 11.91 -27.74
C SER A 26 18.66 11.90 -28.96
N ASP A 27 18.02 10.77 -29.22
CA ASP A 27 17.05 10.59 -30.29
C ASP A 27 15.60 10.91 -29.83
N GLU A 28 14.64 10.81 -30.74
CA GLU A 28 13.23 11.03 -30.46
C GLU A 28 12.72 10.14 -29.31
N LYS A 29 13.19 8.88 -29.23
CA LYS A 29 12.71 7.91 -28.22
C LYS A 29 13.28 8.20 -26.85
N SER A 30 14.57 8.54 -26.74
CA SER A 30 15.17 8.98 -25.48
C SER A 30 14.50 10.25 -24.95
N MET A 31 14.19 11.24 -25.82
CA MET A 31 13.42 12.44 -25.42
C MET A 31 12.01 12.14 -24.97
N ILE A 32 11.34 11.12 -25.53
CA ILE A 32 10.02 10.68 -25.06
C ILE A 32 10.13 10.09 -23.66
N ILE A 33 11.13 9.24 -23.39
CA ILE A 33 11.35 8.67 -22.05
C ILE A 33 11.66 9.76 -21.04
N GLU A 34 12.55 10.71 -21.37
CA GLU A 34 12.83 11.86 -20.50
C GLU A 34 11.53 12.60 -20.13
N LYS A 35 10.68 12.89 -21.12
CA LYS A 35 9.39 13.54 -20.88
C LYS A 35 8.46 12.69 -20.01
N VAL A 36 8.45 11.35 -20.13
CA VAL A 36 7.69 10.46 -19.24
C VAL A 36 8.07 10.71 -17.80
N PHE A 37 9.38 10.74 -17.47
CA PHE A 37 9.85 11.00 -16.11
C PHE A 37 9.51 12.41 -15.61
N LEU A 38 9.63 13.44 -16.46
CA LEU A 38 9.22 14.81 -16.12
C LEU A 38 7.72 14.92 -15.79
N GLU A 39 6.86 14.27 -16.57
CA GLU A 39 5.40 14.24 -16.32
C GLU A 39 5.09 13.47 -15.03
N VAL A 40 5.77 12.34 -14.78
CA VAL A 40 5.61 11.55 -13.54
C VAL A 40 6.07 12.36 -12.32
N THR A 41 7.20 13.07 -12.38
CA THR A 41 7.65 13.97 -11.31
C THR A 41 6.63 15.10 -11.04
N SER A 42 5.90 15.51 -12.08
CA SER A 42 4.85 16.53 -11.98
C SER A 42 3.47 15.96 -11.58
N GLU A 43 3.41 14.69 -11.16
CA GLU A 43 2.19 13.94 -10.80
C GLU A 43 1.15 13.87 -11.94
N LYS A 44 1.61 13.82 -13.20
CA LYS A 44 0.76 13.76 -14.38
C LYS A 44 0.88 12.41 -15.08
N THR A 45 -0.27 11.80 -15.40
CA THR A 45 -0.33 10.50 -16.08
C THR A 45 -0.89 10.55 -17.50
N ALA A 46 -1.39 11.70 -17.97
CA ALA A 46 -2.02 11.81 -19.28
C ALA A 46 -1.05 11.48 -20.43
N TYR A 47 0.22 11.87 -20.31
CA TYR A 47 1.23 11.56 -21.33
C TYR A 47 1.55 10.07 -21.41
N LEU A 48 1.49 9.36 -20.28
CA LEU A 48 1.65 7.91 -20.25
C LEU A 48 0.54 7.22 -21.07
N GLU A 49 -0.70 7.70 -20.95
CA GLU A 49 -1.81 7.17 -21.77
C GLU A 49 -1.57 7.34 -23.29
N GLU A 50 -0.88 8.42 -23.67
CA GLU A 50 -0.52 8.67 -25.06
C GLU A 50 0.63 7.79 -25.55
N VAL A 51 1.71 7.67 -24.75
CA VAL A 51 2.97 7.03 -25.18
C VAL A 51 2.91 5.50 -25.13
N PHE A 52 2.26 4.94 -24.10
CA PHE A 52 2.12 3.50 -23.94
C PHE A 52 0.99 2.94 -24.82
N SER A 53 1.25 1.81 -25.48
CA SER A 53 0.25 1.08 -26.26
C SER A 53 -0.87 0.56 -25.36
N ASP A 54 -2.10 0.48 -25.85
CA ASP A 54 -3.23 -0.10 -25.09
C ASP A 54 -3.00 -1.57 -24.72
N ASN A 55 -2.19 -2.29 -25.50
CA ASN A 55 -1.82 -3.67 -25.26
C ASN A 55 -0.41 -3.80 -24.67
N MET A 56 0.11 -2.72 -24.03
CA MET A 56 1.43 -2.78 -23.40
C MET A 56 1.43 -3.76 -22.22
N LYS A 57 2.61 -4.23 -21.91
CA LYS A 57 2.90 -5.12 -20.79
C LYS A 57 4.05 -4.57 -19.98
N MET A 58 3.84 -4.35 -18.70
CA MET A 58 4.92 -4.07 -17.75
C MET A 58 5.27 -5.34 -16.98
N VAL A 59 6.55 -5.59 -16.78
CA VAL A 59 7.08 -6.73 -16.03
C VAL A 59 8.00 -6.22 -14.93
N ASP A 60 7.71 -6.56 -13.69
CA ASP A 60 8.55 -6.20 -12.54
C ASP A 60 9.71 -7.17 -12.32
N ALA A 61 10.61 -6.86 -11.39
CA ALA A 61 11.75 -7.69 -11.04
C ALA A 61 11.37 -9.07 -10.45
N LYS A 62 10.14 -9.22 -9.95
CA LYS A 62 9.57 -10.50 -9.46
C LYS A 62 8.87 -11.29 -10.58
N LYS A 63 8.89 -10.77 -11.83
CA LYS A 63 8.23 -11.32 -13.02
C LYS A 63 6.69 -11.29 -12.96
N ASN A 64 6.11 -10.41 -12.18
CA ASN A 64 4.69 -10.12 -12.28
C ASN A 64 4.43 -9.28 -13.54
N GLU A 65 3.29 -9.52 -14.18
CA GLU A 65 2.88 -8.86 -15.41
C GLU A 65 1.70 -7.95 -15.13
N PHE A 66 1.76 -6.72 -15.65
CA PHE A 66 0.73 -5.70 -15.47
C PHE A 66 0.35 -5.13 -16.82
N ASN A 67 -0.94 -4.90 -17.04
CA ASN A 67 -1.43 -4.18 -18.21
C ASN A 67 -1.30 -2.65 -18.02
N LYS A 68 -1.61 -1.88 -19.07
CA LYS A 68 -1.52 -0.40 -19.05
C LYS A 68 -2.32 0.24 -17.91
N THR A 69 -3.53 -0.23 -17.65
CA THR A 69 -4.38 0.32 -16.59
C THR A 69 -3.78 0.06 -15.20
N GLU A 70 -3.32 -1.15 -14.96
CA GLU A 70 -2.67 -1.54 -13.71
C GLU A 70 -1.37 -0.78 -13.50
N PHE A 71 -0.56 -0.61 -14.55
CA PHE A 71 0.67 0.18 -14.52
C PHE A 71 0.41 1.64 -14.14
N ILE A 72 -0.53 2.32 -14.81
CA ILE A 72 -0.87 3.72 -14.50
C ILE A 72 -1.48 3.86 -13.11
N THR A 73 -2.23 2.85 -12.65
CA THR A 73 -2.74 2.81 -11.27
C THR A 73 -1.57 2.73 -10.27
N GLY A 74 -0.56 1.91 -10.55
CA GLY A 74 0.66 1.82 -9.74
C GLY A 74 1.41 3.16 -9.64
N ILE A 75 1.48 3.93 -10.73
CA ILE A 75 2.06 5.28 -10.71
C ILE A 75 1.24 6.23 -9.81
N LYS A 76 -0.10 6.16 -9.87
CA LYS A 76 -0.97 6.97 -8.99
C LYS A 76 -0.85 6.54 -7.53
N ASP A 77 -0.75 5.24 -7.25
CA ASP A 77 -0.49 4.73 -5.90
C ASP A 77 0.86 5.23 -5.36
N MET A 78 1.88 5.38 -6.20
CA MET A 78 3.16 5.99 -5.81
C MET A 78 2.95 7.44 -5.34
N TYR A 79 2.12 8.24 -6.02
CA TYR A 79 1.79 9.60 -5.58
C TYR A 79 1.04 9.61 -4.23
N ASP A 80 0.23 8.59 -3.95
CA ASP A 80 -0.44 8.47 -2.66
C ASP A 80 0.51 8.07 -1.51
N LEU A 81 1.64 7.43 -1.84
CA LEU A 81 2.61 6.95 -0.87
C LEU A 81 3.73 7.96 -0.59
N PHE A 82 4.12 8.78 -1.57
CA PHE A 82 5.32 9.61 -1.49
C PHE A 82 5.06 11.06 -1.84
N ASP A 83 5.79 11.96 -1.16
CA ASP A 83 5.98 13.36 -1.49
C ASP A 83 7.40 13.60 -2.02
N GLU A 84 7.64 14.75 -2.64
CA GLU A 84 8.95 15.17 -3.13
C GLU A 84 9.60 14.16 -4.07
N ILE A 85 8.81 13.51 -4.94
CA ILE A 85 9.30 12.54 -5.90
C ILE A 85 10.25 13.21 -6.89
N SER A 86 11.46 12.64 -7.02
CA SER A 86 12.45 13.06 -8.02
C SER A 86 13.19 11.88 -8.62
N PHE A 87 13.72 12.07 -9.82
CA PHE A 87 14.54 11.12 -10.54
C PHE A 87 15.86 11.81 -10.86
N ASP A 88 16.87 11.52 -10.04
CA ASP A 88 18.20 12.12 -10.14
C ASP A 88 19.16 11.19 -10.90
N GLN A 89 20.26 11.75 -11.41
CA GLN A 89 21.31 10.94 -12.00
C GLN A 89 21.90 9.93 -11.01
N VAL A 90 22.21 8.73 -11.49
CA VAL A 90 22.94 7.74 -10.69
C VAL A 90 24.37 8.23 -10.49
N ASP A 91 24.86 8.22 -9.26
CA ASP A 91 26.23 8.60 -8.92
C ASP A 91 27.25 7.81 -9.77
N GLY A 92 28.09 8.52 -10.50
CA GLY A 92 29.18 7.95 -11.32
C GLY A 92 28.91 7.91 -12.82
N ASP A 93 27.75 8.36 -13.29
CA ASP A 93 27.52 8.58 -14.71
C ASP A 93 28.20 9.88 -15.16
N ALA A 94 29.41 9.73 -15.71
CA ALA A 94 30.30 10.86 -16.00
C ALA A 94 29.89 11.67 -17.24
N ASP A 95 29.04 11.12 -18.12
CA ASP A 95 28.65 11.76 -19.39
C ASP A 95 27.16 12.21 -19.38
N GLY A 96 26.44 11.90 -18.34
CA GLY A 96 25.01 12.32 -18.17
C GLY A 96 24.05 11.67 -19.14
N SER A 97 24.47 10.63 -19.86
CA SER A 97 23.60 9.90 -20.79
C SER A 97 22.90 8.75 -20.08
N GLU A 98 21.85 9.06 -19.35
CA GLU A 98 21.05 8.09 -18.58
C GLU A 98 20.16 7.23 -19.45
N ILE A 99 19.80 7.71 -20.64
CA ILE A 99 18.85 7.06 -21.55
C ILE A 99 19.56 6.68 -22.84
N GLU A 100 19.58 5.38 -23.12
CA GLU A 100 20.12 4.82 -24.37
C GLU A 100 19.02 4.18 -25.18
N THR A 101 18.97 4.46 -26.49
CA THR A 101 18.10 3.73 -27.43
C THR A 101 18.92 2.85 -28.34
N ASN A 102 18.64 1.55 -28.31
CA ASN A 102 19.31 0.52 -29.08
C ASN A 102 18.46 0.08 -30.27
N TYR A 103 18.96 0.35 -31.49
CA TYR A 103 18.34 -0.05 -32.76
C TYR A 103 19.02 -1.33 -33.26
N TYR A 104 18.41 -2.47 -33.03
CA TYR A 104 18.96 -3.77 -33.41
C TYR A 104 18.76 -4.09 -34.88
N SER A 105 19.73 -4.78 -35.48
CA SER A 105 19.69 -5.21 -36.89
C SER A 105 18.50 -6.11 -37.24
N ASN A 106 17.82 -6.71 -36.27
CA ASN A 106 16.61 -7.50 -36.44
C ASN A 106 15.31 -6.64 -36.39
N GLY A 107 15.43 -5.31 -36.35
CA GLY A 107 14.31 -4.36 -36.32
C GLY A 107 13.70 -4.11 -34.93
N LYS A 108 14.18 -4.78 -33.88
CA LYS A 108 13.74 -4.44 -32.51
C LYS A 108 14.39 -3.13 -32.07
N ILE A 109 13.65 -2.34 -31.30
CA ILE A 109 14.13 -1.09 -30.70
C ILE A 109 13.86 -1.14 -29.22
N TRP A 110 14.89 -0.86 -28.42
CA TRP A 110 14.83 -0.82 -26.97
C TRP A 110 15.46 0.46 -26.46
N SER A 111 14.78 1.16 -25.56
CA SER A 111 15.39 2.22 -24.76
C SER A 111 15.59 1.71 -23.33
N SER A 112 16.69 2.12 -22.72
CA SER A 112 17.03 1.78 -21.33
C SER A 112 17.36 3.06 -20.57
N ILE A 113 16.95 3.13 -19.31
CA ILE A 113 17.32 4.20 -18.40
C ILE A 113 17.92 3.61 -17.12
N TRP A 114 19.02 4.22 -16.68
CA TRP A 114 19.64 4.04 -15.38
C TRP A 114 19.51 5.36 -14.64
N ASN A 115 18.84 5.35 -13.49
CA ASN A 115 18.63 6.58 -12.73
C ASN A 115 18.42 6.24 -11.26
N ASN A 116 18.22 7.27 -10.44
CA ASN A 116 17.98 7.15 -9.02
C ASN A 116 16.60 7.73 -8.67
N PHE A 117 15.78 6.97 -7.97
CA PHE A 117 14.53 7.45 -7.40
C PHE A 117 14.80 8.03 -6.02
N SER A 118 14.25 9.21 -5.75
CA SER A 118 14.28 9.82 -4.42
C SER A 118 12.91 10.38 -4.06
N ALA A 119 12.50 10.20 -2.80
CA ALA A 119 11.21 10.69 -2.32
C ALA A 119 11.17 10.76 -0.79
N THR A 120 10.10 11.36 -0.26
CA THR A 120 9.79 11.34 1.18
C THR A 120 8.49 10.55 1.40
N GLY A 121 8.51 9.51 2.24
CA GLY A 121 7.34 8.70 2.55
C GLY A 121 6.30 9.49 3.34
N LYS A 122 5.04 9.51 2.88
CA LYS A 122 3.92 10.27 3.51
C LYS A 122 3.52 9.72 4.88
N TYR A 123 3.69 8.41 5.09
CA TYR A 123 3.22 7.71 6.28
C TYR A 123 4.34 7.43 7.28
N THR A 124 5.58 7.23 6.81
CA THR A 124 6.75 7.04 7.67
C THR A 124 7.53 8.32 7.94
N GLY A 125 7.43 9.33 7.06
CA GLY A 125 8.27 10.52 7.06
C GLY A 125 9.73 10.24 6.67
N GLN A 126 10.05 9.03 6.22
CA GLN A 126 11.43 8.65 5.87
C GLN A 126 11.77 9.12 4.46
N LYS A 127 12.98 9.66 4.31
CA LYS A 127 13.58 9.91 3.00
C LYS A 127 14.12 8.61 2.45
N VAL A 128 13.75 8.31 1.21
CA VAL A 128 14.19 7.11 0.49
C VAL A 128 14.95 7.52 -0.77
N SER A 129 15.97 6.74 -1.13
CA SER A 129 16.70 6.88 -2.38
C SER A 129 17.26 5.53 -2.77
N PHE A 130 17.07 5.13 -4.03
CA PHE A 130 17.61 3.87 -4.57
C PHE A 130 17.76 3.95 -6.08
N PRO A 131 18.76 3.23 -6.66
CA PRO A 131 18.94 3.14 -8.10
C PRO A 131 17.88 2.24 -8.72
N PHE A 132 17.52 2.56 -9.96
CA PHE A 132 16.66 1.72 -10.77
C PHE A 132 17.17 1.60 -12.21
N HIS A 133 16.75 0.53 -12.86
CA HIS A 133 16.88 0.34 -14.29
C HIS A 133 15.53 -0.03 -14.89
N ILE A 134 15.16 0.65 -15.98
CA ILE A 134 13.95 0.35 -16.74
C ILE A 134 14.31 0.21 -18.22
N SER A 135 13.75 -0.80 -18.87
CA SER A 135 13.90 -1.02 -20.32
C SER A 135 12.53 -0.98 -21.00
N TYR A 136 12.46 -0.31 -22.14
CA TYR A 136 11.24 -0.09 -22.93
C TYR A 136 11.39 -0.68 -24.31
N GLN A 137 10.50 -1.56 -24.72
CA GLN A 137 10.42 -2.03 -26.10
C GLN A 137 9.46 -1.17 -26.92
N TRP A 138 9.92 -0.76 -28.09
CA TRP A 138 9.16 0.06 -29.01
C TRP A 138 8.58 -0.72 -30.16
N LYS A 139 7.37 -0.34 -30.59
CA LYS A 139 6.80 -0.65 -31.88
C LYS A 139 6.29 0.65 -32.47
N GLU A 140 6.89 1.08 -33.60
CA GLU A 140 6.65 2.39 -34.19
C GLU A 140 6.92 3.51 -33.16
N SER A 141 5.93 4.32 -32.82
CA SER A 141 6.02 5.42 -31.85
C SER A 141 5.46 5.08 -30.47
N LYS A 142 5.10 3.80 -30.18
CA LYS A 142 4.50 3.38 -28.93
C LYS A 142 5.40 2.42 -28.15
N ILE A 143 5.37 2.54 -26.83
CA ILE A 143 5.96 1.56 -25.93
C ILE A 143 4.99 0.39 -25.78
N ILE A 144 5.46 -0.82 -26.12
CA ILE A 144 4.67 -2.05 -26.08
C ILE A 144 5.04 -2.96 -24.92
N GLU A 145 6.23 -2.79 -24.34
CA GLU A 145 6.71 -3.57 -23.22
C GLU A 145 7.64 -2.72 -22.36
N GLU A 146 7.56 -2.91 -21.04
CA GLU A 146 8.41 -2.28 -20.05
C GLU A 146 8.91 -3.32 -19.05
N PHE A 147 10.20 -3.30 -18.73
CA PHE A 147 10.81 -4.10 -17.68
C PHE A 147 11.39 -3.18 -16.61
N GLN A 148 11.00 -3.41 -15.35
CA GLN A 148 11.44 -2.63 -14.20
C GLN A 148 12.32 -3.46 -13.27
N PHE A 149 13.47 -2.90 -12.87
CA PHE A 149 14.41 -3.51 -11.95
C PHE A 149 14.81 -2.51 -10.87
N PHE A 150 14.24 -2.65 -9.68
CA PHE A 150 14.59 -1.87 -8.50
C PHE A 150 14.13 -2.58 -7.22
N ASP A 151 14.62 -2.10 -6.07
CA ASP A 151 14.20 -2.60 -4.76
C ASP A 151 12.84 -2.00 -4.36
N THR A 152 11.84 -2.85 -4.17
CA THR A 152 10.47 -2.44 -3.81
C THR A 152 10.26 -2.20 -2.32
N THR A 153 11.29 -2.41 -1.48
CA THR A 153 11.18 -2.34 0.00
C THR A 153 10.63 -1.01 0.50
N ALA A 154 11.02 0.11 -0.11
CA ALA A 154 10.51 1.43 0.28
C ALA A 154 9.00 1.55 0.04
N PHE A 155 8.50 1.06 -1.09
CA PHE A 155 7.08 1.04 -1.42
C PHE A 155 6.29 0.14 -0.48
N GLU A 156 6.81 -1.05 -0.18
CA GLU A 156 6.19 -2.01 0.73
C GLU A 156 6.09 -1.42 2.16
N ASN A 157 7.13 -0.74 2.63
CA ASN A 157 7.14 -0.10 3.94
C ASN A 157 6.11 1.03 4.04
N GLU A 158 6.01 1.91 3.03
CA GLU A 158 5.02 2.98 2.99
C GLU A 158 3.59 2.44 2.90
N ALA A 159 3.35 1.44 2.06
CA ALA A 159 2.03 0.80 1.96
C ALA A 159 1.60 0.15 3.29
N ASN A 160 2.53 -0.51 4.00
CA ASN A 160 2.28 -1.09 5.31
C ASN A 160 2.01 -0.01 6.38
N ALA A 161 2.75 1.10 6.36
CA ALA A 161 2.54 2.23 7.25
C ALA A 161 1.16 2.88 7.00
N ARG A 162 0.78 3.10 5.72
CA ARG A 162 -0.55 3.57 5.33
C ARG A 162 -1.66 2.66 5.88
N ALA A 163 -1.54 1.36 5.68
CA ALA A 163 -2.51 0.39 6.17
C ALA A 163 -2.59 0.39 7.71
N SER A 164 -1.45 0.52 8.40
CA SER A 164 -1.38 0.58 9.86
C SER A 164 -2.03 1.85 10.42
N GLN A 165 -1.79 3.01 9.80
CA GLN A 165 -2.42 4.27 10.19
C GLN A 165 -3.93 4.25 9.94
N LYS A 166 -4.37 3.72 8.80
CA LYS A 166 -5.80 3.54 8.52
C LYS A 166 -6.47 2.69 9.60
N ASN A 167 -5.89 1.53 9.94
CA ASN A 167 -6.39 0.66 11.00
C ASN A 167 -6.41 1.37 12.36
N THR A 168 -5.41 2.18 12.68
CA THR A 168 -5.36 2.94 13.95
C THR A 168 -6.42 4.02 13.97
N ASN A 169 -6.64 4.72 12.86
CA ASN A 169 -7.65 5.77 12.76
C ASN A 169 -9.09 5.26 12.77
N GLU A 170 -9.32 3.99 12.45
CA GLU A 170 -10.65 3.36 12.49
C GLU A 170 -10.97 2.75 13.86
N LYS A 171 -9.95 2.54 14.71
CA LYS A 171 -10.14 1.94 16.05
C LYS A 171 -10.99 2.82 16.95
N VAL A 172 -11.92 2.17 17.63
CA VAL A 172 -12.77 2.79 18.64
C VAL A 172 -12.77 1.95 19.91
N GLY A 173 -13.14 2.55 21.01
CA GLY A 173 -13.28 1.79 22.26
C GLY A 173 -14.25 2.43 23.22
N PHE A 174 -14.60 1.63 24.23
CA PHE A 174 -15.47 2.02 25.32
C PHE A 174 -14.72 1.92 26.64
N ILE A 175 -14.99 2.86 27.54
CA ILE A 175 -14.64 2.77 28.95
C ILE A 175 -15.92 2.96 29.73
N LEU A 176 -16.29 1.95 30.53
CA LEU A 176 -17.45 2.02 31.40
C LEU A 176 -17.01 1.92 32.86
N GLU A 177 -17.52 2.81 33.69
CA GLU A 177 -17.46 2.67 35.15
C GLU A 177 -18.75 2.04 35.64
N LEU A 178 -18.62 0.92 36.33
CA LEU A 178 -19.70 0.05 36.78
C LEU A 178 -19.68 -0.04 38.31
N ALA A 179 -20.73 0.41 38.98
CA ALA A 179 -20.93 0.11 40.41
C ALA A 179 -21.50 -1.29 40.58
N ILE A 180 -20.94 -2.08 41.50
CA ILE A 180 -21.44 -3.40 41.85
C ILE A 180 -22.73 -3.23 42.69
N ASN A 181 -23.83 -3.82 42.26
CA ASN A 181 -25.10 -3.72 42.91
C ASN A 181 -25.13 -4.49 44.25
N LYS A 182 -25.95 -4.05 45.19
CA LYS A 182 -26.10 -4.72 46.48
C LYS A 182 -26.58 -6.16 46.29
N GLY A 183 -26.03 -7.08 47.05
CA GLY A 183 -26.37 -8.50 47.05
C GLY A 183 -25.48 -9.39 46.24
N TYR A 184 -24.51 -8.84 45.51
CA TYR A 184 -23.47 -9.60 44.78
C TYR A 184 -22.18 -9.64 45.53
N THR A 185 -21.61 -10.81 45.67
CA THR A 185 -20.23 -11.03 46.19
C THR A 185 -19.23 -10.86 45.07
N ILE A 186 -17.98 -10.52 45.40
CA ILE A 186 -16.88 -10.37 44.43
C ILE A 186 -16.61 -11.65 43.65
N ASP A 187 -16.78 -12.81 44.26
CA ASP A 187 -16.57 -14.09 43.59
C ASP A 187 -17.65 -14.40 42.56
N GLU A 188 -18.91 -14.05 42.85
CA GLU A 188 -20.02 -14.14 41.89
C GLU A 188 -19.79 -13.18 40.71
N VAL A 189 -19.33 -11.94 40.98
CA VAL A 189 -18.98 -10.97 39.95
C VAL A 189 -17.85 -11.50 39.05
N LYS A 190 -16.76 -12.03 39.62
CA LYS A 190 -15.65 -12.61 38.87
C LYS A 190 -16.10 -13.79 38.01
N LEU A 191 -16.92 -14.68 38.54
CA LEU A 191 -17.42 -15.84 37.81
C LEU A 191 -18.25 -15.41 36.60
N PHE A 192 -19.17 -14.46 36.79
CA PHE A 192 -19.98 -13.88 35.72
C PHE A 192 -19.12 -13.22 34.64
N LEU A 193 -18.17 -12.35 35.02
CA LEU A 193 -17.32 -11.62 34.09
C LEU A 193 -16.38 -12.55 33.29
N ASN A 194 -15.88 -13.62 33.90
CA ASN A 194 -15.07 -14.62 33.19
C ASN A 194 -15.90 -15.36 32.13
N GLY A 195 -17.15 -15.69 32.44
CA GLY A 195 -18.09 -16.28 31.48
C GLY A 195 -18.37 -15.33 30.31
N LEU A 196 -18.67 -14.07 30.63
CA LEU A 196 -18.95 -13.02 29.62
C LEU A 196 -17.75 -12.76 28.72
N THR A 197 -16.55 -12.61 29.31
CA THR A 197 -15.30 -12.41 28.53
C THR A 197 -15.03 -13.59 27.59
N SER A 198 -15.25 -14.83 28.08
CA SER A 198 -15.07 -16.03 27.26
C SER A 198 -16.05 -16.06 26.08
N PHE A 199 -17.30 -15.66 26.32
CA PHE A 199 -18.32 -15.55 25.27
C PHE A 199 -17.93 -14.52 24.19
N ILE A 200 -17.51 -13.30 24.60
CA ILE A 200 -17.09 -12.23 23.68
C ILE A 200 -15.90 -12.70 22.82
N ARG A 201 -14.85 -13.23 23.44
CA ARG A 201 -13.66 -13.71 22.72
C ARG A 201 -13.95 -14.84 21.73
N ALA A 202 -14.94 -15.68 22.02
CA ALA A 202 -15.32 -16.76 21.11
C ALA A 202 -16.11 -16.27 19.89
N ASN A 203 -16.91 -15.21 20.03
CA ASN A 203 -17.90 -14.78 19.04
C ASN A 203 -17.57 -13.48 18.32
N GLU A 204 -16.68 -12.63 18.88
CA GLU A 204 -16.42 -11.28 18.42
C GLU A 204 -14.91 -11.03 18.24
N LYS A 205 -14.36 -11.54 17.16
CA LYS A 205 -12.90 -11.50 16.89
C LYS A 205 -12.33 -10.10 16.70
N GLU A 206 -13.17 -9.14 16.29
CA GLU A 206 -12.77 -7.76 16.07
C GLU A 206 -12.84 -6.89 17.35
N ALA A 207 -13.32 -7.45 18.48
CA ALA A 207 -13.08 -6.94 19.82
C ALA A 207 -11.68 -7.38 20.28
N TYR A 208 -10.65 -6.60 19.93
CA TYR A 208 -9.25 -7.04 20.07
C TYR A 208 -8.66 -6.87 21.48
N ASP A 209 -9.30 -6.03 22.33
CA ASP A 209 -8.93 -5.86 23.73
C ASP A 209 -10.19 -5.70 24.57
N TYR A 210 -10.33 -6.53 25.61
CA TYR A 210 -11.53 -6.57 26.42
C TYR A 210 -11.16 -7.00 27.86
N GLY A 211 -11.40 -6.13 28.82
CA GLY A 211 -10.99 -6.42 30.21
C GLY A 211 -11.78 -5.66 31.27
N TYR A 212 -11.92 -6.32 32.43
CA TYR A 212 -12.56 -5.79 33.62
C TYR A 212 -11.54 -5.59 34.74
N TYR A 213 -11.52 -4.41 35.34
CA TYR A 213 -10.58 -4.00 36.37
C TYR A 213 -11.33 -3.62 37.66
N LEU A 214 -11.07 -4.36 38.73
CA LEU A 214 -11.72 -4.15 40.03
C LEU A 214 -11.03 -3.01 40.80
N SER A 215 -11.83 -2.07 41.33
CA SER A 215 -11.31 -1.01 42.23
C SER A 215 -10.75 -1.59 43.55
N SER A 216 -9.83 -0.87 44.19
CA SER A 216 -9.20 -1.31 45.42
C SER A 216 -10.19 -1.51 46.57
N ASP A 217 -11.28 -0.74 46.60
CA ASP A 217 -12.33 -0.86 47.62
C ASP A 217 -13.38 -1.93 47.28
N GLN A 218 -13.19 -2.64 46.15
CA GLN A 218 -14.05 -3.70 45.62
C GLN A 218 -15.51 -3.30 45.37
N LYS A 219 -15.78 -2.03 45.10
CA LYS A 219 -17.13 -1.54 44.90
C LYS A 219 -17.43 -1.23 43.43
N LYS A 220 -16.40 -1.06 42.59
CA LYS A 220 -16.55 -0.69 41.19
C LYS A 220 -15.69 -1.57 40.30
N VAL A 221 -16.12 -1.67 39.07
CA VAL A 221 -15.40 -2.33 37.98
C VAL A 221 -15.27 -1.35 36.82
N THR A 222 -14.06 -1.10 36.34
CA THR A 222 -13.83 -0.42 35.07
C THR A 222 -13.78 -1.46 33.97
N LEU A 223 -14.67 -1.34 32.98
CA LEU A 223 -14.64 -2.13 31.74
C LEU A 223 -13.91 -1.32 30.66
N ILE A 224 -12.94 -1.91 30.02
CA ILE A 224 -12.28 -1.36 28.83
C ILE A 224 -12.49 -2.32 27.67
N GLU A 225 -13.03 -1.80 26.58
CA GLU A 225 -13.31 -2.54 25.35
C GLU A 225 -12.68 -1.79 24.18
N LYS A 226 -12.01 -2.50 23.26
CA LYS A 226 -11.44 -1.92 22.06
C LYS A 226 -11.78 -2.75 20.84
N TYR A 227 -12.18 -2.06 19.79
CA TYR A 227 -12.68 -2.62 18.53
C TYR A 227 -11.84 -2.13 17.36
N MET A 228 -11.69 -2.97 16.35
CA MET A 228 -10.96 -2.63 15.13
C MET A 228 -11.58 -1.46 14.36
N ASN A 229 -12.90 -1.28 14.47
CA ASN A 229 -13.66 -0.21 13.81
C ASN A 229 -15.02 -0.02 14.48
N SER A 230 -15.80 0.95 14.00
CA SER A 230 -17.14 1.26 14.49
C SER A 230 -18.17 0.15 14.22
N GLU A 231 -18.04 -0.58 13.11
CA GLU A 231 -18.92 -1.70 12.74
C GLU A 231 -18.80 -2.85 13.74
N ALA A 232 -17.57 -3.17 14.17
CA ALA A 232 -17.32 -4.16 15.21
C ALA A 232 -17.94 -3.76 16.56
N ALA A 233 -17.86 -2.48 16.93
CA ALA A 233 -18.49 -1.96 18.14
C ALA A 233 -20.04 -1.98 18.06
N ILE A 234 -20.62 -1.69 16.88
CA ILE A 234 -22.07 -1.81 16.62
C ILE A 234 -22.50 -3.27 16.73
N LEU A 235 -21.74 -4.21 16.14
CA LEU A 235 -22.01 -5.64 16.23
C LEU A 235 -22.03 -6.10 17.69
N HIS A 236 -21.02 -5.69 18.48
CA HIS A 236 -20.97 -5.96 19.92
C HIS A 236 -22.23 -5.45 20.64
N ALA A 237 -22.58 -4.18 20.44
CA ALA A 237 -23.76 -3.57 21.06
C ALA A 237 -25.05 -4.34 20.71
N ASN A 238 -25.21 -4.76 19.45
CA ASN A 238 -26.37 -5.54 19.00
C ASN A 238 -26.41 -6.93 19.64
N ASN A 239 -25.28 -7.64 19.65
CA ASN A 239 -25.16 -8.98 20.24
C ASN A 239 -25.43 -8.94 21.76
N PHE A 240 -24.91 -7.90 22.42
CA PHE A 240 -25.08 -7.73 23.85
C PHE A 240 -26.57 -7.45 24.23
N GLU A 241 -27.21 -6.50 23.52
CA GLU A 241 -28.62 -6.15 23.78
C GLU A 241 -29.60 -7.29 23.47
N SER A 242 -29.38 -8.03 22.38
CA SER A 242 -30.25 -9.15 21.99
C SER A 242 -29.88 -10.45 22.69
N GLY A 243 -28.73 -10.52 23.34
CA GLY A 243 -28.18 -11.73 23.93
C GLY A 243 -28.61 -12.01 25.36
N PRO A 244 -28.23 -13.18 25.89
CA PRO A 244 -28.61 -13.60 27.23
C PRO A 244 -27.89 -12.86 28.36
N ASN A 245 -26.83 -12.12 28.04
CA ASN A 245 -25.89 -11.51 29.01
C ASN A 245 -26.35 -10.12 29.48
N MET A 246 -27.17 -9.41 28.71
CA MET A 246 -27.58 -8.03 29.04
C MET A 246 -28.30 -7.95 30.37
N LYS A 247 -29.34 -8.81 30.59
CA LYS A 247 -30.09 -8.79 31.83
C LYS A 247 -29.21 -9.12 33.02
N PRO A 248 -28.44 -10.22 33.08
CA PRO A 248 -27.51 -10.50 34.19
C PRO A 248 -26.52 -9.38 34.44
N PHE A 249 -26.02 -8.71 33.38
CA PHE A 249 -25.11 -7.58 33.51
C PHE A 249 -25.73 -6.39 34.21
N LEU A 250 -26.96 -6.00 33.84
CA LEU A 250 -27.70 -4.90 34.47
C LEU A 250 -28.21 -5.25 35.87
N ASP A 251 -28.46 -6.53 36.17
CA ASP A 251 -28.76 -7.00 37.52
C ASP A 251 -27.54 -6.88 38.44
N THR A 252 -26.33 -7.16 37.89
CA THR A 252 -25.06 -7.13 38.64
C THR A 252 -24.47 -5.72 38.78
N PHE A 253 -24.64 -4.85 37.77
CA PHE A 253 -24.00 -3.54 37.68
C PHE A 253 -24.98 -2.41 37.42
N THR A 254 -24.66 -1.26 38.02
CA THR A 254 -25.16 0.05 37.60
C THR A 254 -24.08 0.77 36.80
N ILE A 255 -24.38 1.19 35.56
CA ILE A 255 -23.47 1.98 34.73
C ILE A 255 -23.43 3.42 35.27
N GLU A 256 -22.29 3.84 35.81
CA GLU A 256 -22.09 5.20 36.34
C GLU A 256 -21.57 6.17 35.25
N SER A 257 -20.68 5.69 34.38
CA SER A 257 -20.22 6.44 33.22
C SER A 257 -19.96 5.53 32.02
N PHE A 258 -20.14 6.10 30.82
CA PHE A 258 -19.86 5.45 29.56
C PHE A 258 -19.14 6.43 28.66
N ILE A 259 -17.90 6.11 28.28
CA ILE A 259 -17.03 6.91 27.42
C ILE A 259 -16.79 6.15 26.13
N LEU A 260 -17.05 6.79 25.00
CA LEU A 260 -16.60 6.36 23.67
C LEU A 260 -15.35 7.13 23.32
N PHE A 261 -14.29 6.46 22.87
CA PHE A 261 -13.06 7.10 22.40
C PHE A 261 -12.63 6.55 21.03
N GLY A 262 -11.81 7.33 20.31
CA GLY A 262 -11.38 7.03 18.93
C GLY A 262 -12.27 7.68 17.88
N ASN A 263 -12.00 7.40 16.60
CA ASN A 263 -12.69 8.00 15.46
C ASN A 263 -13.99 7.25 15.11
N SER A 264 -14.99 7.45 15.94
CA SER A 264 -16.28 6.79 15.77
C SER A 264 -17.11 7.36 14.62
N THR A 265 -17.78 6.49 13.86
CA THR A 265 -18.76 6.88 12.84
C THR A 265 -20.04 7.44 13.47
N VAL A 266 -20.76 8.25 12.69
CA VAL A 266 -22.10 8.74 13.09
C VAL A 266 -23.04 7.59 13.41
N ALA A 267 -22.96 6.49 12.67
CA ALA A 267 -23.78 5.29 12.91
C ALA A 267 -23.54 4.68 14.30
N LEU A 268 -22.26 4.58 14.75
CA LEU A 268 -21.97 4.11 16.09
C LEU A 268 -22.48 5.06 17.17
N GLN A 269 -22.27 6.37 16.99
CA GLN A 269 -22.74 7.39 17.95
C GLN A 269 -24.26 7.35 18.12
N GLU A 270 -25.03 7.27 17.05
CA GLU A 270 -26.49 7.13 17.10
C GLU A 270 -26.91 5.80 17.73
N ARG A 271 -26.19 4.69 17.43
CA ARG A 271 -26.48 3.37 17.97
C ARG A 271 -26.42 3.30 19.49
N ILE A 272 -25.46 4.00 20.10
CA ILE A 272 -25.23 3.97 21.55
C ILE A 272 -25.79 5.19 22.30
N LYS A 273 -26.46 6.10 21.61
CA LYS A 273 -26.96 7.38 22.14
C LYS A 273 -27.85 7.22 23.38
N ALA A 274 -28.64 6.13 23.44
CA ALA A 274 -29.52 5.86 24.55
C ALA A 274 -28.81 5.70 25.91
N TYR A 275 -27.52 5.36 25.89
CA TYR A 275 -26.70 5.12 27.08
C TYR A 275 -26.01 6.37 27.64
N LYS A 276 -26.34 7.59 27.15
CA LYS A 276 -25.77 8.86 27.60
C LYS A 276 -24.24 8.89 27.51
N VAL A 277 -23.70 8.43 26.40
CA VAL A 277 -22.27 8.28 26.16
C VAL A 277 -21.57 9.62 26.01
N SER A 278 -20.39 9.77 26.62
CA SER A 278 -19.49 10.91 26.48
C SER A 278 -18.37 10.59 25.49
N SER A 279 -18.33 11.24 24.33
CA SER A 279 -17.31 10.99 23.31
C SER A 279 -15.98 11.70 23.60
N ARG A 280 -14.87 11.07 23.18
CA ARG A 280 -13.50 11.59 23.25
C ARG A 280 -12.81 11.36 21.91
N ASN A 281 -12.28 12.41 21.31
CA ASN A 281 -11.50 12.33 20.07
C ASN A 281 -10.01 12.18 20.40
N LEU A 282 -9.29 11.47 19.53
CA LEU A 282 -7.82 11.42 19.61
C LEU A 282 -7.26 12.80 19.29
N ILE A 283 -6.36 13.32 20.17
CA ILE A 283 -5.69 14.60 20.00
C ILE A 283 -4.15 14.48 19.91
N GLY A 284 -3.63 13.25 19.96
CA GLY A 284 -2.22 12.91 19.87
C GLY A 284 -1.99 11.44 20.20
N GLY A 285 -1.02 10.81 19.53
CA GLY A 285 -0.69 9.40 19.73
C GLY A 285 0.05 8.81 18.56
#